data_095492b633d8022513e6cb900f7d0e3d
#
_entry.id   095492b633d8022513e6cb900f7d0e3d
#
_cell.length_a   1.000
_cell.length_b   1.000
_cell.length_c   1.000
_cell.angle_alpha   90.00
_cell.angle_beta   90.00
_cell.angle_gamma   90.00
#
_symmetry.space_group_name_H-M   'P 1'
#
loop_
_entity.id
_entity.type
_entity.pdbx_description
1 polymer ?
#
loop_
_entity_poly.entity_id
_entity_poly.type
_entity_poly.pdbx_seq_one_letter_code
_entity_poly.pdbx_strand_id
1 'polypeptide(L)'
;MNNYQKNKKLLEDNHSYNSNMEHDACGVGMIASTNGKKSRKIVDYGIEALKAIWHRGAVDADGKSGDGAGIQIEIAPDFFKEKILSTGHKLDDSKRICVGMVFLPRTDYAEQEKCREIIESVLLEENFSIYGWRQVPFNSKVLGKTAEQSRPEIAQIMFKNNE
;
A
#
# COMPACT_ATOMS: atom_id res chain seq x y z
N MET A 1 -38.74 10.12 10.75
CA MET A 1 -37.32 10.06 10.27
C MET A 1 -37.34 9.38 8.91
N ASN A 2 -36.82 10.03 7.88
CA ASN A 2 -36.79 9.49 6.51
C ASN A 2 -35.77 8.32 6.47
N ASN A 3 -35.93 7.37 5.54
CA ASN A 3 -35.08 6.20 5.39
C ASN A 3 -33.57 6.58 5.21
N TYR A 4 -33.32 7.70 4.56
CA TYR A 4 -31.95 8.22 4.41
C TYR A 4 -31.30 8.57 5.76
N GLN A 5 -32.00 9.30 6.62
CA GLN A 5 -31.51 9.70 7.94
C GLN A 5 -31.28 8.48 8.86
N LYS A 6 -32.16 7.48 8.76
CA LYS A 6 -32.01 6.22 9.49
C LYS A 6 -30.80 5.44 9.06
N ASN A 7 -30.60 5.33 7.75
CA ASN A 7 -29.43 4.63 7.18
C ASN A 7 -28.10 5.38 7.47
N LYS A 8 -28.12 6.71 7.37
CA LYS A 8 -26.95 7.53 7.71
C LYS A 8 -26.54 7.32 9.16
N LYS A 9 -27.47 7.38 10.09
CA LYS A 9 -27.22 7.14 11.51
C LYS A 9 -26.71 5.72 11.76
N LEU A 10 -27.27 4.71 11.09
CA LEU A 10 -26.78 3.33 11.18
C LEU A 10 -25.32 3.21 10.75
N LEU A 11 -24.90 3.91 9.68
CA LEU A 11 -23.52 3.93 9.20
C LEU A 11 -22.59 4.66 10.18
N GLU A 12 -23.03 5.77 10.76
CA GLU A 12 -22.25 6.51 11.76
C GLU A 12 -22.08 5.72 13.06
N ASP A 13 -23.11 4.98 13.51
CA ASP A 13 -23.09 4.26 14.78
C ASP A 13 -22.33 2.91 14.70
N ASN A 14 -22.31 2.24 13.55
CA ASN A 14 -21.82 0.87 13.43
C ASN A 14 -20.64 0.68 12.44
N HIS A 15 -20.23 1.73 11.76
CA HIS A 15 -19.18 1.68 10.74
C HIS A 15 -18.23 2.87 10.89
N SER A 16 -17.16 2.89 10.12
CA SER A 16 -16.17 3.99 10.07
C SER A 16 -16.64 5.22 9.29
N TYR A 17 -17.91 5.27 8.87
CA TYR A 17 -18.47 6.44 8.18
C TYR A 17 -18.62 7.62 9.13
N ASN A 18 -18.13 8.78 8.72
CA ASN A 18 -18.32 10.05 9.42
C ASN A 18 -18.73 11.11 8.39
N SER A 19 -19.88 11.73 8.62
CA SER A 19 -20.40 12.77 7.72
C SER A 19 -19.55 14.04 7.62
N ASN A 20 -18.64 14.24 8.55
CA ASN A 20 -17.70 15.37 8.54
C ASN A 20 -16.38 15.06 7.82
N MET A 21 -16.17 13.81 7.39
CA MET A 21 -15.03 13.47 6.54
C MET A 21 -15.32 13.90 5.11
N GLU A 22 -14.26 14.32 4.43
CA GLU A 22 -14.30 14.54 2.98
C GLU A 22 -14.49 13.19 2.28
N HIS A 23 -15.52 13.11 1.42
CA HIS A 23 -15.88 11.90 0.70
C HIS A 23 -15.56 12.09 -0.78
N ASP A 24 -14.32 11.81 -1.15
CA ASP A 24 -13.88 11.83 -2.54
C ASP A 24 -14.45 10.64 -3.33
N ALA A 25 -14.70 10.87 -4.60
CA ALA A 25 -15.20 9.84 -5.50
C ALA A 25 -14.03 9.00 -6.04
N CYS A 26 -13.62 7.97 -5.30
CA CYS A 26 -12.63 7.00 -5.75
C CYS A 26 -13.25 5.97 -6.70
N GLY A 27 -12.49 5.56 -7.71
CA GLY A 27 -12.80 4.38 -8.51
C GLY A 27 -12.16 3.15 -7.86
N VAL A 28 -12.96 2.20 -7.41
CA VAL A 28 -12.48 0.95 -6.81
C VAL A 28 -12.98 -0.23 -7.63
N GLY A 29 -12.11 -1.19 -7.88
CA GLY A 29 -12.44 -2.43 -8.59
C GLY A 29 -11.79 -3.64 -7.93
N MET A 30 -12.37 -4.81 -8.15
CA MET A 30 -11.83 -6.09 -7.69
C MET A 30 -11.82 -7.08 -8.84
N ILE A 31 -10.71 -7.80 -8.98
CA ILE A 31 -10.55 -8.88 -9.95
C ILE A 31 -10.09 -10.13 -9.20
N ALA A 32 -10.84 -11.21 -9.36
CA ALA A 32 -10.54 -12.48 -8.70
C ALA A 32 -10.65 -13.64 -9.66
N SER A 33 -9.88 -14.70 -9.40
CA SER A 33 -10.01 -15.97 -10.10
C SER A 33 -11.07 -16.84 -9.44
N THR A 34 -12.06 -17.28 -10.18
CA THR A 34 -13.15 -18.14 -9.66
C THR A 34 -12.68 -19.53 -9.22
N ASN A 35 -11.54 -19.98 -9.71
CA ASN A 35 -10.94 -21.27 -9.34
C ASN A 35 -9.93 -21.17 -8.19
N GLY A 36 -9.75 -19.97 -7.60
CA GLY A 36 -8.82 -19.74 -6.50
C GLY A 36 -7.33 -19.86 -6.84
N LYS A 37 -6.97 -20.09 -8.10
CA LYS A 37 -5.58 -20.25 -8.49
C LYS A 37 -4.90 -18.90 -8.67
N LYS A 38 -3.75 -18.74 -8.02
CA LYS A 38 -2.88 -17.57 -8.18
C LYS A 38 -2.35 -17.50 -9.61
N SER A 39 -2.39 -16.32 -10.22
CA SER A 39 -1.95 -16.14 -11.59
C SER A 39 -1.53 -14.69 -11.84
N ARG A 40 -0.39 -14.50 -12.51
CA ARG A 40 0.05 -13.19 -13.00
C ARG A 40 -1.03 -12.51 -13.86
N LYS A 41 -1.79 -13.28 -14.61
CA LYS A 41 -2.88 -12.78 -15.46
C LYS A 41 -3.93 -11.98 -14.69
N ILE A 42 -4.23 -12.35 -13.44
CA ILE A 42 -5.15 -11.60 -12.57
C ILE A 42 -4.58 -10.21 -12.24
N VAL A 43 -3.27 -10.15 -11.97
CA VAL A 43 -2.56 -8.86 -11.71
C VAL A 43 -2.59 -7.99 -12.97
N ASP A 44 -2.34 -8.57 -14.13
CA ASP A 44 -2.35 -7.85 -15.41
C ASP A 44 -3.74 -7.28 -15.70
N TYR A 45 -4.80 -8.03 -15.46
CA TYR A 45 -6.16 -7.51 -15.55
C TYR A 45 -6.46 -6.38 -14.55
N GLY A 46 -5.89 -6.45 -13.33
CA GLY A 46 -5.98 -5.36 -12.36
C GLY A 46 -5.32 -4.07 -12.88
N ILE A 47 -4.16 -4.20 -13.50
CA ILE A 47 -3.45 -3.07 -14.12
C ILE A 47 -4.23 -2.51 -15.31
N GLU A 48 -4.81 -3.36 -16.16
CA GLU A 48 -5.65 -2.95 -17.29
C GLU A 48 -6.90 -2.22 -16.79
N ALA A 49 -7.55 -2.71 -15.73
CA ALA A 49 -8.70 -2.05 -15.12
C ALA A 49 -8.34 -0.65 -14.60
N LEU A 50 -7.20 -0.49 -13.92
CA LEU A 50 -6.71 0.83 -13.50
C LEU A 50 -6.52 1.77 -14.69
N LYS A 51 -5.93 1.29 -15.78
CA LYS A 51 -5.75 2.08 -16.99
C LYS A 51 -7.08 2.45 -17.64
N ALA A 52 -8.08 1.58 -17.61
CA ALA A 52 -9.39 1.82 -18.21
C ALA A 52 -10.18 2.94 -17.52
N ILE A 53 -9.94 3.17 -16.23
CA ILE A 53 -10.62 4.21 -15.45
C ILE A 53 -9.82 5.51 -15.31
N TRP A 54 -8.73 5.68 -16.06
CA TRP A 54 -7.87 6.87 -15.99
C TRP A 54 -8.64 8.19 -16.20
N HIS A 55 -9.71 8.17 -17.00
CA HIS A 55 -10.58 9.33 -17.28
C HIS A 55 -11.35 9.84 -16.04
N ARG A 56 -11.34 9.10 -14.95
CA ARG A 56 -11.94 9.49 -13.66
C ARG A 56 -10.93 10.16 -12.72
N GLY A 57 -9.65 10.12 -13.07
CA GLY A 57 -8.61 10.81 -12.33
C GLY A 57 -8.47 12.26 -12.79
N ALA A 58 -8.19 13.16 -11.86
CA ALA A 58 -7.80 14.52 -12.21
C ALA A 58 -6.36 14.55 -12.71
N VAL A 59 -6.06 15.45 -13.62
CA VAL A 59 -4.70 15.74 -14.08
C VAL A 59 -4.38 17.19 -13.77
N ASP A 60 -3.25 17.40 -13.10
CA ASP A 60 -2.76 18.72 -12.70
C ASP A 60 -2.32 19.57 -13.92
N ALA A 61 -2.08 20.85 -13.67
CA ALA A 61 -1.66 21.82 -14.69
C ALA A 61 -0.33 21.45 -15.40
N ASP A 62 0.48 20.58 -14.81
CA ASP A 62 1.71 20.07 -15.42
C ASP A 62 1.45 18.99 -16.51
N GLY A 63 0.19 18.59 -16.70
CA GLY A 63 -0.24 17.61 -17.68
C GLY A 63 0.19 16.16 -17.40
N LYS A 64 0.77 15.89 -16.24
CA LYS A 64 1.29 14.57 -15.87
C LYS A 64 0.94 14.12 -14.45
N SER A 65 1.02 15.05 -13.48
CA SER A 65 0.61 14.75 -12.11
C SER A 65 -0.90 14.54 -12.06
N GLY A 66 -1.34 13.56 -11.33
CA GLY A 66 -2.76 13.25 -11.20
C GLY A 66 -3.05 12.65 -9.83
N ASP A 67 -4.30 12.24 -9.65
CA ASP A 67 -4.70 11.50 -8.47
C ASP A 67 -3.92 10.19 -8.36
N GLY A 68 -3.69 9.75 -7.14
CA GLY A 68 -3.01 8.50 -6.88
C GLY A 68 -3.76 7.31 -7.45
N ALA A 69 -3.03 6.29 -7.88
CA ALA A 69 -3.58 5.01 -8.27
C ALA A 69 -2.77 3.90 -7.63
N GLY A 70 -3.42 2.81 -7.25
CA GLY A 70 -2.76 1.70 -6.59
C GLY A 70 -3.41 0.37 -6.90
N ILE A 71 -2.68 -0.68 -6.69
CA ILE A 71 -3.15 -2.06 -6.77
C ILE A 71 -2.75 -2.80 -5.51
N GLN A 72 -3.69 -3.49 -4.90
CA GLN A 72 -3.43 -4.41 -3.81
C GLN A 72 -3.45 -5.83 -4.35
N ILE A 73 -2.38 -6.57 -4.11
CA ILE A 73 -2.24 -7.95 -4.53
C ILE A 73 -1.80 -8.82 -3.36
N GLU A 74 -1.96 -10.12 -3.50
CA GLU A 74 -1.38 -11.05 -2.55
C GLU A 74 0.16 -10.95 -2.56
N ILE A 75 0.77 -11.08 -1.38
CA ILE A 75 2.22 -11.12 -1.24
C ILE A 75 2.78 -12.26 -2.08
N ALA A 76 3.75 -11.94 -2.96
CA ALA A 76 4.46 -12.92 -3.77
C ALA A 76 5.58 -13.57 -2.94
N PRO A 77 5.40 -14.80 -2.42
CA PRO A 77 6.32 -15.38 -1.45
C PRO A 77 7.74 -15.57 -2.03
N ASP A 78 7.88 -16.06 -3.24
CA ASP A 78 9.18 -16.32 -3.84
C ASP A 78 10.00 -15.04 -4.05
N PHE A 79 9.34 -13.94 -4.44
CA PHE A 79 10.00 -12.64 -4.55
C PHE A 79 10.51 -12.15 -3.20
N PHE A 80 9.68 -12.19 -2.15
CA PHE A 80 10.08 -11.71 -0.84
C PHE A 80 11.06 -12.65 -0.14
N LYS A 81 11.03 -13.96 -0.40
CA LYS A 81 12.08 -14.90 0.03
C LYS A 81 13.46 -14.46 -0.45
N GLU A 82 13.59 -14.15 -1.73
CA GLU A 82 14.84 -13.65 -2.30
C GLU A 82 15.30 -12.35 -1.61
N LYS A 83 14.38 -11.41 -1.36
CA LYS A 83 14.71 -10.14 -0.71
C LYS A 83 15.11 -10.32 0.76
N ILE A 84 14.44 -11.20 1.50
CA ILE A 84 14.80 -11.55 2.88
C ILE A 84 16.19 -12.19 2.95
N LEU A 85 16.48 -13.14 2.06
CA LEU A 85 17.80 -13.75 2.01
C LEU A 85 18.92 -12.71 1.70
N SER A 86 18.61 -11.70 0.89
CA SER A 86 19.57 -10.63 0.58
C SER A 86 19.86 -9.69 1.78
N THR A 87 19.02 -9.68 2.80
CA THR A 87 19.29 -8.96 4.08
C THR A 87 20.15 -9.78 5.05
N GLY A 88 20.53 -11.00 4.68
CA GLY A 88 21.33 -11.89 5.54
C GLY A 88 20.50 -12.71 6.55
N HIS A 89 19.17 -12.59 6.54
CA HIS A 89 18.30 -13.37 7.41
C HIS A 89 17.99 -14.74 6.81
N LYS A 90 17.84 -15.73 7.69
CA LYS A 90 17.29 -17.03 7.31
C LYS A 90 15.78 -16.95 7.32
N LEU A 91 15.16 -17.44 6.24
CA LEU A 91 13.71 -17.53 6.18
C LEU A 91 13.21 -18.69 7.06
N ASP A 92 12.13 -18.43 7.77
CA ASP A 92 11.35 -19.44 8.45
C ASP A 92 10.17 -19.85 7.56
N ASP A 93 10.34 -20.95 6.84
CA ASP A 93 9.33 -21.44 5.89
C ASP A 93 8.00 -21.88 6.57
N SER A 94 8.01 -22.06 7.89
CA SER A 94 6.80 -22.40 8.66
C SER A 94 5.90 -21.19 8.92
N LYS A 95 6.42 -19.97 8.74
CA LYS A 95 5.74 -18.72 9.07
C LYS A 95 5.40 -17.90 7.81
N ARG A 96 4.28 -17.20 7.88
CA ARG A 96 3.84 -16.34 6.80
C ARG A 96 4.71 -15.07 6.75
N ILE A 97 5.16 -14.72 5.55
CA ILE A 97 5.83 -13.43 5.33
C ILE A 97 4.78 -12.33 5.37
N CYS A 98 5.05 -11.30 6.18
CA CYS A 98 4.30 -10.06 6.21
C CYS A 98 5.12 -8.94 5.57
N VAL A 99 4.46 -8.00 4.91
CA VAL A 99 5.11 -6.87 4.25
C VAL A 99 4.33 -5.60 4.56
N GLY A 100 4.99 -4.61 5.14
CA GLY A 100 4.45 -3.26 5.31
C GLY A 100 4.98 -2.32 4.24
N MET A 101 4.10 -1.53 3.62
CA MET A 101 4.48 -0.42 2.74
C MET A 101 4.56 0.86 3.55
N VAL A 102 5.70 1.54 3.50
CA VAL A 102 5.97 2.73 4.31
C VAL A 102 6.39 3.90 3.44
N PHE A 103 5.78 5.04 3.69
CA PHE A 103 6.07 6.31 3.04
C PHE A 103 6.81 7.21 4.03
N LEU A 104 8.05 7.53 3.72
CA LEU A 104 8.97 8.24 4.59
C LEU A 104 9.29 9.64 4.05
N PRO A 105 9.73 10.58 4.90
CA PRO A 105 10.26 11.86 4.44
C PRO A 105 11.36 11.64 3.40
N ARG A 106 11.35 12.40 2.30
CA ARG A 106 12.27 12.16 1.17
C ARG A 106 13.71 12.54 1.47
N THR A 107 13.92 13.66 2.15
CA THR A 107 15.24 14.31 2.29
C THR A 107 15.74 14.40 3.72
N ASP A 108 14.90 14.15 4.69
CA ASP A 108 15.28 14.14 6.11
C ASP A 108 15.60 12.72 6.57
N TYR A 109 16.88 12.36 6.47
CA TYR A 109 17.35 11.03 6.86
C TYR A 109 17.22 10.77 8.37
N ALA A 110 17.37 11.78 9.21
CA ALA A 110 17.21 11.63 10.66
C ALA A 110 15.75 11.29 11.01
N GLU A 111 14.80 11.96 10.35
CA GLU A 111 13.38 11.69 10.53
C GLU A 111 12.99 10.33 9.92
N GLN A 112 13.58 9.92 8.80
CA GLN A 112 13.40 8.56 8.26
C GLN A 112 13.79 7.49 9.28
N GLU A 113 14.98 7.60 9.87
CA GLU A 113 15.45 6.63 10.87
C GLU A 113 14.55 6.61 12.10
N LYS A 114 14.14 7.76 12.61
CA LYS A 114 13.18 7.84 13.70
C LYS A 114 11.85 7.16 13.39
N CYS A 115 11.33 7.34 12.16
CA CYS A 115 10.12 6.64 11.72
C CYS A 115 10.32 5.12 11.67
N ARG A 116 11.50 4.66 11.20
CA ARG A 116 11.84 3.23 11.19
C ARG A 116 11.91 2.65 12.60
N GLU A 117 12.60 3.33 13.51
CA GLU A 117 12.72 2.93 14.92
C GLU A 117 11.34 2.79 15.58
N ILE A 118 10.42 3.72 15.35
CA ILE A 118 9.05 3.65 15.86
C ILE A 118 8.34 2.39 15.34
N ILE A 119 8.39 2.14 14.03
CA ILE A 119 7.74 0.99 13.41
C ILE A 119 8.34 -0.32 13.93
N GLU A 120 9.66 -0.40 14.00
CA GLU A 120 10.37 -1.57 14.51
C GLU A 120 10.04 -1.85 15.98
N SER A 121 10.03 -0.82 16.83
CA SER A 121 9.67 -0.96 18.24
C SER A 121 8.27 -1.54 18.41
N VAL A 122 7.28 -0.99 17.70
CA VAL A 122 5.90 -1.49 17.76
C VAL A 122 5.80 -2.94 17.28
N LEU A 123 6.46 -3.28 16.17
CA LEU A 123 6.45 -4.66 15.68
C LEU A 123 7.07 -5.65 16.67
N LEU A 124 8.18 -5.26 17.33
CA LEU A 124 8.81 -6.10 18.34
C LEU A 124 7.95 -6.25 19.59
N GLU A 125 7.31 -5.17 20.06
CA GLU A 125 6.37 -5.19 21.18
C GLU A 125 5.16 -6.10 20.91
N GLU A 126 4.68 -6.14 19.67
CA GLU A 126 3.57 -6.99 19.23
C GLU A 126 4.01 -8.41 18.80
N ASN A 127 5.18 -8.87 19.25
CA ASN A 127 5.71 -10.21 19.01
C ASN A 127 5.95 -10.57 17.54
N PHE A 128 6.35 -9.60 16.72
CA PHE A 128 6.84 -9.87 15.36
C PHE A 128 8.37 -9.95 15.32
N SER A 129 8.91 -10.71 14.38
CA SER A 129 10.34 -10.72 14.04
C SER A 129 10.57 -10.02 12.71
N ILE A 130 11.52 -9.08 12.68
CA ILE A 130 11.81 -8.26 11.52
C ILE A 130 12.91 -8.91 10.69
N TYR A 131 12.69 -9.04 9.38
CA TYR A 131 13.67 -9.49 8.40
C TYR A 131 14.46 -8.33 7.79
N GLY A 132 13.96 -7.11 7.89
CA GLY A 132 14.63 -5.91 7.42
C GLY A 132 13.82 -5.07 6.44
N TRP A 133 14.49 -4.05 5.93
CA TRP A 133 13.92 -3.05 5.06
C TRP A 133 14.39 -3.23 3.61
N ARG A 134 13.54 -2.81 2.71
CA ARG A 134 13.82 -2.76 1.28
C ARG A 134 13.33 -1.42 0.71
N GLN A 135 14.17 -0.76 -0.05
CA GLN A 135 13.75 0.40 -0.83
C GLN A 135 12.94 -0.06 -2.06
N VAL A 136 11.82 0.59 -2.32
CA VAL A 136 10.98 0.29 -3.48
C VAL A 136 11.55 1.02 -4.70
N PRO A 137 11.89 0.32 -5.80
CA PRO A 137 12.36 0.97 -7.01
C PRO A 137 11.22 1.74 -7.67
N PHE A 138 11.51 2.94 -8.16
CA PHE A 138 10.58 3.80 -8.87
C PHE A 138 11.24 4.45 -10.08
N ASN A 139 10.42 4.94 -11.01
CA ASN A 139 10.90 5.66 -12.17
C ASN A 139 10.44 7.12 -12.12
N SER A 140 11.28 8.03 -11.65
CA SER A 140 10.98 9.45 -11.53
C SER A 140 10.72 10.14 -12.88
N LYS A 141 11.20 9.59 -13.99
CA LYS A 141 11.07 10.20 -15.33
C LYS A 141 9.63 10.25 -15.83
N VAL A 142 8.75 9.40 -15.29
CA VAL A 142 7.32 9.36 -15.67
C VAL A 142 6.46 10.29 -14.83
N LEU A 143 6.98 10.82 -13.73
CA LEU A 143 6.24 11.70 -12.84
C LEU A 143 6.12 13.11 -13.40
N GLY A 144 5.03 13.79 -13.07
CA GLY A 144 4.89 15.23 -13.26
C GLY A 144 5.69 16.02 -12.20
N LYS A 145 5.89 17.29 -12.44
CA LYS A 145 6.67 18.16 -11.54
C LYS A 145 6.09 18.24 -10.13
N THR A 146 4.77 18.37 -10.03
CA THR A 146 4.04 18.45 -8.76
C THR A 146 4.19 17.16 -7.97
N ALA A 147 3.98 16.01 -8.62
CA ALA A 147 4.13 14.70 -8.02
C ALA A 147 5.58 14.42 -7.56
N GLU A 148 6.58 14.82 -8.35
CA GLU A 148 7.99 14.64 -7.98
C GLU A 148 8.39 15.51 -6.78
N GLN A 149 7.84 16.72 -6.65
CA GLN A 149 8.12 17.60 -5.51
C GLN A 149 7.58 17.04 -4.18
N SER A 150 6.40 16.45 -4.21
CA SER A 150 5.73 15.88 -3.03
C SER A 150 6.00 14.39 -2.81
N ARG A 151 6.76 13.74 -3.68
CA ARG A 151 7.03 12.30 -3.63
C ARG A 151 7.74 11.93 -2.32
N PRO A 152 7.22 10.97 -1.56
CA PRO A 152 7.91 10.40 -0.41
C PRO A 152 9.03 9.46 -0.83
N GLU A 153 9.88 9.10 0.10
CA GLU A 153 10.68 7.88 0.00
C GLU A 153 9.81 6.67 0.30
N ILE A 154 9.86 5.66 -0.56
CA ILE A 154 9.00 4.47 -0.44
C ILE A 154 9.84 3.28 -0.04
N ALA A 155 9.54 2.71 1.11
CA ALA A 155 10.20 1.53 1.64
C ALA A 155 9.21 0.40 1.97
N GLN A 156 9.72 -0.81 2.03
CA GLN A 156 8.99 -1.97 2.52
C GLN A 156 9.73 -2.56 3.71
N ILE A 157 9.01 -2.82 4.79
CA ILE A 157 9.48 -3.63 5.90
C ILE A 157 8.96 -5.05 5.74
N MET A 158 9.86 -6.03 5.89
CA MET A 158 9.56 -7.46 5.81
C MET A 158 9.68 -8.06 7.21
N PHE A 159 8.65 -8.79 7.63
CA PHE A 159 8.59 -9.34 8.97
C PHE A 159 7.72 -10.61 9.03
N LYS A 160 7.73 -11.32 10.15
CA LYS A 160 6.87 -12.48 10.40
C LYS A 160 6.20 -12.38 11.77
N ASN A 161 5.02 -13.01 11.92
CA ASN A 161 4.41 -13.25 13.21
C ASN A 161 5.13 -14.45 13.88
N ASN A 162 5.41 -14.34 15.16
CA ASN A 162 6.03 -15.41 15.96
C ASN A 162 5.00 -16.38 16.58
N GLU A 163 3.69 -16.04 16.51
CA GLU A 163 2.62 -16.93 16.96
C GLU A 163 2.34 -18.09 16.01
#